data_66522d91315037aa4f9120372b7edf69
#
_entry.id   66522d91315037aa4f9120372b7edf69
#
_cell.length_a   1.000
_cell.length_b   1.000
_cell.length_c   1.000
_cell.angle_alpha   90.00
_cell.angle_beta   90.00
_cell.angle_gamma   90.00
#
_symmetry.space_group_name_H-M   'P 1'
#
loop_
_entity.id
_entity.type
_entity.pdbx_description
1 polymer ?
#
loop_
_entity_poly.entity_id
_entity_poly.type
_entity_poly.pdbx_seq_one_letter_code
_entity_poly.pdbx_strand_id
1 'polypeptide(L)'
;MGTAALSIERRCFRAVSSGNEDGIVAKLPAKVKRWAPFNVGRSALSVGRFPFTLKSMSILRWLILFVAAASLRAESPTEQRVLDAIKSPNLTVVHLWAPWCSNCQAELKTGGWTKILNENPNVKFYFVSIWNDGQDGRAMLKKFNIADQPNVTILADPGPRRGESKIKQFAGLPLSWIPTTWIYKDGDLRYALNYGEVRFSVLQQFLEDSQSEWSHKGEPSIEQTLHD
;
A
#
# COMPACT_ATOMS: atom_id res chain seq x y z
N MET A 1 -4.38 29.58 -49.11
CA MET A 1 -3.68 28.59 -49.95
C MET A 1 -2.72 27.80 -49.05
N GLY A 2 -2.86 26.48 -48.99
CA GLY A 2 -1.90 25.58 -48.35
C GLY A 2 -2.45 24.83 -47.13
N THR A 3 -3.41 23.95 -47.33
CA THR A 3 -3.81 22.87 -46.41
C THR A 3 -2.73 21.79 -46.40
N ALA A 4 -2.18 21.45 -45.22
CA ALA A 4 -1.43 20.23 -45.00
C ALA A 4 -2.13 19.37 -43.97
N ALA A 5 -2.86 18.36 -44.44
CA ALA A 5 -3.45 17.31 -43.63
C ALA A 5 -2.36 16.29 -43.25
N LEU A 6 -2.12 16.11 -41.97
CA LEU A 6 -1.30 15.00 -41.45
C LEU A 6 -2.24 13.84 -41.10
N SER A 7 -2.14 12.81 -41.93
CA SER A 7 -2.75 11.49 -41.76
C SER A 7 -2.12 10.77 -40.59
N ILE A 8 -2.89 10.45 -39.53
CA ILE A 8 -2.51 9.55 -38.46
C ILE A 8 -3.06 8.16 -38.78
N GLU A 9 -2.16 7.28 -39.15
CA GLU A 9 -2.40 5.85 -39.39
C GLU A 9 -2.98 5.16 -38.14
N ARG A 10 -4.22 4.75 -38.23
CA ARG A 10 -4.84 3.82 -37.27
C ARG A 10 -4.38 2.41 -37.62
N ARG A 11 -3.46 1.87 -36.87
CA ARG A 11 -3.22 0.42 -36.88
C ARG A 11 -4.29 -0.28 -36.04
N CYS A 12 -5.26 -0.82 -36.73
CA CYS A 12 -6.20 -1.79 -36.17
C CYS A 12 -5.47 -3.07 -35.76
N PHE A 13 -5.52 -3.40 -34.48
CA PHE A 13 -5.25 -4.76 -34.06
C PHE A 13 -6.45 -5.64 -34.42
N ARG A 14 -6.24 -6.48 -35.41
CA ARG A 14 -7.17 -7.51 -35.88
C ARG A 14 -7.12 -8.68 -34.91
N ALA A 15 -8.19 -8.90 -34.17
CA ALA A 15 -8.39 -10.14 -33.42
C ALA A 15 -8.59 -11.29 -34.44
N VAL A 16 -7.69 -12.24 -34.46
CA VAL A 16 -7.86 -13.51 -35.15
C VAL A 16 -8.46 -14.50 -34.16
N SER A 17 -9.77 -14.74 -34.34
CA SER A 17 -10.43 -15.92 -33.79
C SER A 17 -10.32 -17.02 -34.82
N SER A 18 -9.59 -18.09 -34.51
CA SER A 18 -9.83 -19.39 -35.15
C SER A 18 -9.50 -20.47 -34.12
N GLY A 19 -10.52 -21.26 -33.80
CA GLY A 19 -10.40 -22.42 -32.95
C GLY A 19 -9.54 -23.47 -33.58
N ASN A 20 -8.83 -24.21 -32.77
CA ASN A 20 -8.58 -25.65 -32.95
C ASN A 20 -8.32 -26.26 -31.59
N GLU A 21 -9.21 -27.14 -31.21
CA GLU A 21 -9.02 -28.08 -30.10
C GLU A 21 -8.05 -29.18 -30.59
N ASP A 22 -6.78 -29.06 -30.14
CA ASP A 22 -5.90 -30.25 -30.15
C ASP A 22 -4.97 -30.12 -28.94
N GLY A 23 -5.10 -31.15 -28.07
CA GLY A 23 -4.40 -31.21 -26.80
C GLY A 23 -2.90 -31.28 -26.92
N ILE A 24 -2.24 -30.25 -26.43
CA ILE A 24 -0.79 -30.27 -26.16
C ILE A 24 -0.61 -30.73 -24.71
N VAL A 25 -0.44 -32.03 -24.53
CA VAL A 25 0.06 -32.63 -23.29
C VAL A 25 1.55 -32.23 -23.17
N ALA A 26 1.84 -31.20 -22.42
CA ALA A 26 3.21 -30.84 -22.07
C ALA A 26 3.76 -31.91 -21.11
N LYS A 27 4.62 -32.79 -21.63
CA LYS A 27 5.47 -33.68 -20.83
C LYS A 27 6.43 -32.88 -19.99
N LEU A 28 6.17 -32.82 -18.70
CA LEU A 28 7.12 -32.29 -17.71
C LEU A 28 8.32 -33.26 -17.59
N PRO A 29 9.56 -32.78 -17.60
CA PRO A 29 10.72 -33.64 -17.39
C PRO A 29 10.80 -34.04 -15.92
N ALA A 30 10.61 -35.33 -15.65
CA ALA A 30 10.84 -35.99 -14.38
C ALA A 30 12.34 -36.01 -14.06
N LYS A 31 12.85 -34.96 -13.39
CA LYS A 31 14.12 -34.99 -12.63
C LYS A 31 13.88 -34.38 -11.24
N VAL A 32 13.15 -35.10 -10.42
CA VAL A 32 13.18 -34.89 -8.98
C VAL A 32 14.50 -35.43 -8.47
N LYS A 33 15.44 -34.55 -8.16
CA LYS A 33 16.65 -34.93 -7.43
C LYS A 33 16.23 -35.39 -6.04
N ARG A 34 16.33 -36.71 -5.83
CA ARG A 34 16.14 -37.35 -4.51
C ARG A 34 17.22 -36.83 -3.57
N TRP A 35 16.81 -36.05 -2.57
CA TRP A 35 17.67 -35.60 -1.48
C TRP A 35 18.07 -36.83 -0.65
N ALA A 36 19.36 -37.08 -0.55
CA ALA A 36 19.90 -38.11 0.33
C ALA A 36 19.62 -37.73 1.80
N PRO A 37 19.26 -38.72 2.66
CA PRO A 37 19.06 -38.41 4.06
C PRO A 37 20.38 -37.99 4.72
N PHE A 38 20.37 -36.83 5.36
CA PHE A 38 21.49 -36.37 6.20
C PHE A 38 21.66 -37.36 7.35
N ASN A 39 22.78 -38.04 7.34
CA ASN A 39 23.21 -38.93 8.43
C ASN A 39 23.71 -38.07 9.59
N VAL A 40 22.86 -37.80 10.58
CA VAL A 40 23.23 -37.08 11.78
C VAL A 40 24.06 -38.03 12.63
N GLY A 41 25.37 -37.93 12.47
CA GLY A 41 26.33 -38.60 13.40
C GLY A 41 26.05 -38.13 14.81
N ARG A 42 25.67 -39.09 15.69
CA ARG A 42 25.60 -38.87 17.14
C ARG A 42 27.00 -38.66 17.69
N SER A 43 27.47 -37.42 17.69
CA SER A 43 28.59 -37.01 18.50
C SER A 43 28.10 -36.89 19.93
N ALA A 44 28.54 -37.80 20.80
CA ALA A 44 28.30 -37.71 22.22
C ALA A 44 29.05 -36.49 22.77
N LEU A 45 28.34 -35.37 22.86
CA LEU A 45 28.84 -34.21 23.59
C LEU A 45 28.77 -34.50 25.08
N SER A 46 29.94 -34.73 25.67
CA SER A 46 30.17 -34.75 27.10
C SER A 46 29.66 -33.45 27.71
N VAL A 47 28.54 -33.52 28.42
CA VAL A 47 27.96 -32.39 29.14
C VAL A 47 28.83 -32.12 30.36
N GLY A 48 29.84 -31.29 30.18
CA GLY A 48 30.55 -30.68 31.31
C GLY A 48 29.53 -29.86 32.13
N ARG A 49 29.32 -30.28 33.40
CA ARG A 49 28.52 -29.50 34.36
C ARG A 49 29.24 -28.18 34.63
N PHE A 50 28.87 -27.12 33.92
CA PHE A 50 29.23 -25.76 34.33
C PHE A 50 28.29 -25.36 35.47
N PRO A 51 28.83 -24.95 36.64
CA PRO A 51 28.03 -24.40 37.72
C PRO A 51 27.54 -23.00 37.32
N PHE A 52 26.40 -22.92 36.63
CA PHE A 52 25.72 -21.67 36.40
C PHE A 52 25.12 -21.19 37.71
N THR A 53 25.78 -20.25 38.38
CA THR A 53 25.21 -19.57 39.53
C THR A 53 24.01 -18.73 39.12
N LEU A 54 22.91 -18.82 39.86
CA LEU A 54 21.61 -18.15 39.59
C LEU A 54 21.70 -16.61 39.37
N LYS A 55 22.80 -15.96 39.73
CA LYS A 55 23.03 -14.53 39.51
C LYS A 55 23.22 -14.14 38.02
N SER A 56 23.70 -15.07 37.17
CA SER A 56 23.94 -14.80 35.73
C SER A 56 22.65 -14.73 34.91
N MET A 57 21.60 -15.42 35.35
CA MET A 57 20.33 -15.45 34.60
C MET A 57 19.55 -14.10 34.59
N SER A 58 19.77 -13.27 35.63
CA SER A 58 19.11 -11.97 35.68
C SER A 58 19.62 -10.99 34.63
N ILE A 59 20.93 -10.96 34.40
CA ILE A 59 21.57 -10.05 33.45
C ILE A 59 21.15 -10.43 32.00
N LEU A 60 21.11 -11.72 31.69
CA LEU A 60 20.68 -12.19 30.34
C LEU A 60 19.21 -11.88 30.06
N ARG A 61 18.32 -11.99 31.07
CA ARG A 61 16.92 -11.59 30.95
C ARG A 61 16.75 -10.09 30.70
N TRP A 62 17.54 -9.26 31.38
CA TRP A 62 17.52 -7.80 31.16
C TRP A 62 18.07 -7.42 29.77
N LEU A 63 19.11 -8.10 29.29
CA LEU A 63 19.66 -7.91 27.94
C LEU A 63 18.66 -8.31 26.86
N ILE A 64 17.94 -9.41 27.01
CA ILE A 64 16.90 -9.84 26.04
C ILE A 64 15.73 -8.85 26.03
N LEU A 65 15.30 -8.35 27.20
CA LEU A 65 14.24 -7.32 27.27
C LEU A 65 14.69 -5.98 26.66
N PHE A 66 15.96 -5.61 26.80
CA PHE A 66 16.50 -4.38 26.22
C PHE A 66 16.63 -4.45 24.69
N VAL A 67 17.01 -5.61 24.15
CA VAL A 67 17.10 -5.84 22.69
C VAL A 67 15.72 -5.89 22.06
N ALA A 68 14.71 -6.45 22.73
CA ALA A 68 13.33 -6.46 22.24
C ALA A 68 12.70 -5.06 22.22
N ALA A 69 13.09 -4.16 23.11
CA ALA A 69 12.61 -2.77 23.12
C ALA A 69 13.20 -1.88 22.02
N ALA A 70 14.36 -2.25 21.45
CA ALA A 70 15.06 -1.45 20.45
C ALA A 70 14.47 -1.56 19.02
N SER A 71 13.49 -2.43 18.80
CA SER A 71 12.91 -2.67 17.46
C SER A 71 11.60 -1.91 17.19
N LEU A 72 11.12 -1.11 18.14
CA LEU A 72 9.96 -0.25 17.93
C LEU A 72 10.40 0.96 17.09
N ARG A 73 10.12 0.91 15.78
CA ARG A 73 10.24 2.07 14.93
C ARG A 73 9.32 3.16 15.48
N ALA A 74 9.88 4.28 15.89
CA ALA A 74 9.09 5.44 16.27
C ALA A 74 8.33 5.94 15.03
N GLU A 75 7.01 5.99 15.11
CA GLU A 75 6.16 6.58 14.09
C GLU A 75 6.50 8.05 13.93
N SER A 76 6.47 8.55 12.69
CA SER A 76 6.69 9.98 12.47
C SER A 76 5.49 10.78 12.99
N PRO A 77 5.67 12.06 13.37
CA PRO A 77 4.53 12.92 13.75
C PRO A 77 3.45 12.99 12.67
N THR A 78 3.84 12.87 11.41
CA THR A 78 2.91 12.81 10.26
C THR A 78 2.13 11.51 10.25
N GLU A 79 2.79 10.39 10.45
CA GLU A 79 2.17 9.07 10.53
C GLU A 79 1.18 9.01 11.69
N GLN A 80 1.57 9.53 12.88
CA GLN A 80 0.69 9.59 14.04
C GLN A 80 -0.58 10.40 13.77
N ARG A 81 -0.45 11.57 13.12
CA ARG A 81 -1.63 12.38 12.73
C ARG A 81 -2.58 11.62 11.80
N VAL A 82 -2.05 10.84 10.87
CA VAL A 82 -2.88 10.00 9.99
C VAL A 82 -3.52 8.87 10.78
N LEU A 83 -2.79 8.20 11.67
CA LEU A 83 -3.32 7.15 12.54
C LEU A 83 -4.46 7.65 13.44
N ASP A 84 -4.35 8.85 13.95
CA ASP A 84 -5.42 9.45 14.76
C ASP A 84 -6.64 9.82 13.89
N ALA A 85 -6.41 10.29 12.67
CA ALA A 85 -7.49 10.62 11.73
C ALA A 85 -8.29 9.41 11.28
N ILE A 86 -7.63 8.31 10.95
CA ILE A 86 -8.31 7.09 10.47
C ILE A 86 -9.15 6.41 11.57
N LYS A 87 -8.85 6.63 12.86
CA LYS A 87 -9.64 6.15 13.99
C LYS A 87 -10.97 6.90 14.17
N SER A 88 -11.15 8.04 13.48
CA SER A 88 -12.37 8.82 13.57
C SER A 88 -13.53 8.14 12.85
N PRO A 89 -14.79 8.45 13.22
CA PRO A 89 -15.97 7.90 12.53
C PRO A 89 -16.16 8.46 11.11
N ASN A 90 -15.36 9.44 10.71
CA ASN A 90 -15.43 10.01 9.37
C ASN A 90 -14.81 9.07 8.35
N LEU A 91 -15.42 9.03 7.16
CA LEU A 91 -14.76 8.41 6.01
C LEU A 91 -13.49 9.19 5.68
N THR A 92 -12.35 8.51 5.70
CA THR A 92 -11.02 9.12 5.57
C THR A 92 -10.26 8.49 4.42
N VAL A 93 -9.78 9.33 3.52
CA VAL A 93 -8.92 8.94 2.40
C VAL A 93 -7.49 9.40 2.67
N VAL A 94 -6.55 8.48 2.60
CA VAL A 94 -5.12 8.75 2.71
C VAL A 94 -4.47 8.53 1.36
N HIS A 95 -4.01 9.61 0.72
CA HIS A 95 -3.35 9.58 -0.58
C HIS A 95 -1.86 9.87 -0.41
N LEU A 96 -1.04 8.84 -0.63
CA LEU A 96 0.41 8.91 -0.54
C LEU A 96 0.98 9.23 -1.93
N TRP A 97 1.72 10.33 -2.02
CA TRP A 97 2.18 10.87 -3.29
C TRP A 97 3.52 11.61 -3.17
N ALA A 98 4.05 12.08 -4.29
CA ALA A 98 5.16 13.02 -4.29
C ALA A 98 5.14 13.91 -5.54
N PRO A 99 5.60 15.18 -5.44
CA PRO A 99 5.64 16.11 -6.56
C PRO A 99 6.50 15.65 -7.74
N TRP A 100 7.52 14.88 -7.50
CA TRP A 100 8.43 14.36 -8.54
C TRP A 100 7.94 13.07 -9.20
N CYS A 101 6.88 12.44 -8.69
CA CYS A 101 6.32 11.20 -9.22
C CYS A 101 5.48 11.50 -10.47
N SER A 102 5.83 10.90 -11.61
CA SER A 102 5.14 11.14 -12.89
C SER A 102 3.68 10.70 -12.87
N ASN A 103 3.37 9.54 -12.30
CA ASN A 103 2.01 9.03 -12.19
C ASN A 103 1.17 9.90 -11.26
N CYS A 104 1.74 10.37 -10.14
CA CYS A 104 1.06 11.31 -9.25
C CYS A 104 0.71 12.63 -9.98
N GLN A 105 1.64 13.14 -10.80
CA GLN A 105 1.37 14.32 -11.63
C GLN A 105 0.31 14.07 -12.70
N ALA A 106 0.28 12.86 -13.28
CA ALA A 106 -0.74 12.48 -14.26
C ALA A 106 -2.14 12.53 -13.64
N GLU A 107 -2.33 11.95 -12.45
CA GLU A 107 -3.59 12.04 -11.71
C GLU A 107 -4.04 13.48 -11.46
N LEU A 108 -3.12 14.33 -10.98
CA LEU A 108 -3.44 15.74 -10.70
C LEU A 108 -3.91 16.49 -11.95
N LYS A 109 -3.30 16.23 -13.11
CA LYS A 109 -3.62 16.88 -14.37
C LYS A 109 -5.01 16.54 -14.92
N THR A 110 -5.59 15.41 -14.53
CA THR A 110 -6.93 15.00 -15.00
C THR A 110 -8.05 15.87 -14.44
N GLY A 111 -7.83 16.60 -13.36
CA GLY A 111 -8.87 17.32 -12.62
C GLY A 111 -9.79 16.42 -11.79
N GLY A 112 -9.56 15.11 -11.81
CA GLY A 112 -10.39 14.13 -11.12
C GLY A 112 -10.39 14.30 -9.60
N TRP A 113 -9.24 14.65 -9.00
CA TRP A 113 -9.17 14.96 -7.58
C TRP A 113 -10.07 16.13 -7.19
N THR A 114 -10.04 17.24 -7.91
CA THR A 114 -10.90 18.40 -7.63
C THR A 114 -12.36 18.03 -7.68
N LYS A 115 -12.76 17.19 -8.66
CA LYS A 115 -14.14 16.69 -8.76
C LYS A 115 -14.51 15.86 -7.54
N ILE A 116 -13.72 14.84 -7.19
CA ILE A 116 -13.96 13.96 -6.04
C ILE A 116 -14.08 14.75 -4.73
N LEU A 117 -13.20 15.73 -4.51
CA LEU A 117 -13.22 16.57 -3.31
C LEU A 117 -14.51 17.37 -3.19
N ASN A 118 -14.98 17.95 -4.28
CA ASN A 118 -16.22 18.74 -4.32
C ASN A 118 -17.47 17.87 -4.14
N GLU A 119 -17.48 16.67 -4.72
CA GLU A 119 -18.61 15.74 -4.63
C GLU A 119 -18.68 15.04 -3.25
N ASN A 120 -17.59 15.06 -2.46
CA ASN A 120 -17.50 14.38 -1.18
C ASN A 120 -17.08 15.33 -0.03
N PRO A 121 -17.84 16.40 0.29
CA PRO A 121 -17.44 17.42 1.25
C PRO A 121 -17.31 16.89 2.69
N ASN A 122 -17.98 15.81 3.03
CA ASN A 122 -17.98 15.18 4.35
C ASN A 122 -16.84 14.15 4.53
N VAL A 123 -16.16 13.76 3.43
CA VAL A 123 -15.01 12.87 3.46
C VAL A 123 -13.76 13.67 3.80
N LYS A 124 -12.90 13.13 4.65
CA LYS A 124 -11.61 13.75 4.99
C LYS A 124 -10.50 13.18 4.10
N PHE A 125 -9.79 14.07 3.41
CA PHE A 125 -8.72 13.69 2.51
C PHE A 125 -7.37 14.15 3.06
N TYR A 126 -6.45 13.20 3.22
CA TYR A 126 -5.08 13.43 3.64
C TYR A 126 -4.14 13.21 2.46
N PHE A 127 -3.61 14.29 1.91
CA PHE A 127 -2.54 14.24 0.92
C PHE A 127 -1.20 14.23 1.65
N VAL A 128 -0.57 13.07 1.72
CA VAL A 128 0.69 12.89 2.43
C VAL A 128 1.82 12.78 1.42
N SER A 129 2.66 13.80 1.36
CA SER A 129 3.89 13.76 0.56
C SER A 129 4.90 12.86 1.26
N ILE A 130 5.31 11.80 0.58
CA ILE A 130 6.29 10.83 1.08
C ILE A 130 7.49 10.77 0.14
N TRP A 131 8.62 10.33 0.68
CA TRP A 131 9.86 10.25 -0.11
C TRP A 131 10.21 11.58 -0.79
N ASN A 132 10.03 12.67 -0.08
CA ASN A 132 10.18 14.03 -0.59
C ASN A 132 10.97 14.94 0.34
N ASP A 133 11.89 14.36 1.12
CA ASP A 133 12.81 15.08 2.01
C ASP A 133 12.08 16.07 2.96
N GLY A 134 10.92 15.66 3.49
CA GLY A 134 10.11 16.45 4.41
C GLY A 134 9.28 17.57 3.78
N GLN A 135 9.27 17.71 2.45
CA GLN A 135 8.49 18.74 1.76
C GLN A 135 7.07 18.27 1.46
N ASP A 136 6.07 19.11 1.73
CA ASP A 136 4.65 18.77 1.63
C ASP A 136 4.07 18.81 0.21
N GLY A 137 4.78 19.40 -0.74
CA GLY A 137 4.32 19.50 -2.12
C GLY A 137 3.13 20.43 -2.33
N ARG A 138 2.71 21.21 -1.32
CA ARG A 138 1.54 22.11 -1.32
C ARG A 138 1.48 23.02 -2.55
N ALA A 139 2.62 23.54 -2.99
CA ALA A 139 2.69 24.43 -4.15
C ALA A 139 2.17 23.76 -5.43
N MET A 140 2.37 22.45 -5.59
CA MET A 140 1.82 21.69 -6.71
C MET A 140 0.32 21.45 -6.54
N LEU A 141 -0.14 21.03 -5.36
CA LEU A 141 -1.56 20.81 -5.08
C LEU A 141 -2.38 22.10 -5.27
N LYS A 142 -1.81 23.25 -4.96
CA LYS A 142 -2.44 24.55 -5.17
C LYS A 142 -2.69 24.86 -6.66
N LYS A 143 -1.78 24.47 -7.55
CA LYS A 143 -1.95 24.64 -9.00
C LYS A 143 -3.16 23.85 -9.57
N PHE A 144 -3.60 22.82 -8.86
CA PHE A 144 -4.72 21.98 -9.23
C PHE A 144 -5.96 22.20 -8.35
N ASN A 145 -6.04 23.31 -7.60
CA ASN A 145 -7.15 23.68 -6.72
C ASN A 145 -7.51 22.62 -5.66
N ILE A 146 -6.49 21.91 -5.16
CA ILE A 146 -6.64 20.86 -4.14
C ILE A 146 -6.27 21.42 -2.76
N ALA A 147 -5.21 22.22 -2.68
CA ALA A 147 -4.62 22.64 -1.40
C ALA A 147 -5.56 23.47 -0.51
N ASP A 148 -6.48 24.21 -1.12
CA ASP A 148 -7.36 25.16 -0.44
C ASP A 148 -8.77 24.56 -0.19
N GLN A 149 -8.97 23.28 -0.45
CA GLN A 149 -10.25 22.58 -0.19
C GLN A 149 -10.45 22.35 1.31
N PRO A 150 -11.67 22.59 1.86
CA PRO A 150 -11.93 22.55 3.31
C PRO A 150 -11.83 21.15 3.91
N ASN A 151 -11.99 20.11 3.09
CA ASN A 151 -11.92 18.71 3.48
C ASN A 151 -10.54 18.08 3.23
N VAL A 152 -9.52 18.89 2.85
CA VAL A 152 -8.16 18.44 2.56
C VAL A 152 -7.19 18.82 3.67
N THR A 153 -6.38 17.86 4.09
CA THR A 153 -5.23 18.05 4.96
C THR A 153 -3.97 17.64 4.21
N ILE A 154 -2.98 18.54 4.16
CA ILE A 154 -1.70 18.29 3.49
C ILE A 154 -0.63 18.06 4.54
N LEU A 155 0.07 16.93 4.42
CA LEU A 155 1.12 16.50 5.33
C LEU A 155 2.38 16.12 4.55
N ALA A 156 3.52 16.11 5.26
CA ALA A 156 4.79 15.63 4.73
C ALA A 156 5.41 14.60 5.67
N ASP A 157 5.78 13.44 5.15
CA ASP A 157 6.66 12.53 5.86
C ASP A 157 8.08 13.09 5.87
N PRO A 158 8.77 13.12 7.02
CA PRO A 158 10.12 13.68 7.12
C PRO A 158 11.19 12.83 6.44
N GLY A 159 10.85 11.60 6.03
CA GLY A 159 11.80 10.66 5.47
C GLY A 159 12.40 11.08 4.13
N PRO A 160 13.60 10.60 3.82
CA PRO A 160 14.32 10.97 2.61
C PRO A 160 13.71 10.31 1.36
N ARG A 161 13.97 10.95 0.22
CA ARG A 161 13.56 10.43 -1.09
C ARG A 161 14.31 9.15 -1.48
N ARG A 162 15.57 9.01 -1.07
CA ARG A 162 16.47 7.92 -1.48
C ARG A 162 17.24 7.39 -0.28
N GLY A 163 17.88 6.23 -0.46
CA GLY A 163 18.72 5.60 0.54
C GLY A 163 17.99 4.56 1.39
N GLU A 164 18.72 3.97 2.32
CA GLU A 164 18.22 2.88 3.17
C GLU A 164 17.17 3.34 4.19
N SER A 165 17.25 4.60 4.60
CA SER A 165 16.29 5.23 5.52
C SER A 165 14.95 5.64 4.87
N LYS A 166 14.79 5.41 3.55
CA LYS A 166 13.52 5.56 2.87
C LYS A 166 12.46 4.65 3.50
N ILE A 167 11.32 5.21 3.86
CA ILE A 167 10.26 4.44 4.51
C ILE A 167 9.72 3.36 3.57
N LYS A 168 9.44 2.18 4.13
CA LYS A 168 8.91 1.01 3.41
C LYS A 168 7.52 0.62 3.90
N GLN A 169 7.01 1.32 4.89
CA GLN A 169 5.65 1.19 5.41
C GLN A 169 5.19 2.54 5.95
N PHE A 170 3.87 2.75 6.00
CA PHE A 170 3.22 3.92 6.54
C PHE A 170 1.87 3.50 7.15
N ALA A 171 1.53 4.01 8.31
CA ALA A 171 0.31 3.64 9.06
C ALA A 171 0.08 2.11 9.15
N GLY A 172 1.15 1.36 9.40
CA GLY A 172 1.12 -0.10 9.53
C GLY A 172 1.02 -0.87 8.21
N LEU A 173 0.85 -0.22 7.07
CA LEU A 173 0.74 -0.87 5.77
C LEU A 173 2.04 -0.80 4.96
N PRO A 174 2.36 -1.84 4.16
CA PRO A 174 3.53 -1.84 3.29
C PRO A 174 3.39 -0.77 2.20
N LEU A 175 4.50 -0.09 1.93
CA LEU A 175 4.57 1.00 0.98
C LEU A 175 5.71 0.76 -0.02
N SER A 176 5.36 0.33 -1.23
CA SER A 176 6.31 0.03 -2.30
C SER A 176 6.24 1.02 -3.46
N TRP A 177 5.08 1.63 -3.67
CA TRP A 177 4.78 2.49 -4.81
C TRP A 177 4.03 3.76 -4.40
N ILE A 178 4.08 4.76 -5.27
CA ILE A 178 3.22 5.94 -5.28
C ILE A 178 2.78 6.21 -6.72
N PRO A 179 1.56 6.73 -6.95
CA PRO A 179 0.55 7.06 -5.95
C PRO A 179 -0.06 5.82 -5.30
N THR A 180 -0.44 5.95 -4.03
CA THR A 180 -1.14 4.92 -3.26
C THR A 180 -2.30 5.59 -2.53
N THR A 181 -3.48 4.99 -2.57
CA THR A 181 -4.69 5.55 -1.95
C THR A 181 -5.35 4.51 -1.07
N TRP A 182 -5.57 4.86 0.20
CA TRP A 182 -6.26 4.03 1.18
C TRP A 182 -7.53 4.71 1.66
N ILE A 183 -8.58 3.94 1.88
CA ILE A 183 -9.88 4.41 2.36
C ILE A 183 -10.17 3.72 3.67
N TYR A 184 -10.45 4.52 4.70
CA TYR A 184 -10.76 4.07 6.06
C TYR A 184 -12.13 4.56 6.50
N LYS A 185 -12.81 3.75 7.30
CA LYS A 185 -14.05 4.10 7.99
C LYS A 185 -14.04 3.46 9.38
N ASP A 186 -14.27 4.25 10.43
CA ASP A 186 -14.34 3.79 11.82
C ASP A 186 -13.06 3.02 12.28
N GLY A 187 -11.90 3.41 11.78
CA GLY A 187 -10.61 2.75 12.06
C GLY A 187 -10.31 1.54 11.15
N ASP A 188 -11.28 1.03 10.43
CA ASP A 188 -11.13 -0.12 9.54
C ASP A 188 -10.68 0.31 8.13
N LEU A 189 -9.69 -0.39 7.58
CA LEU A 189 -9.29 -0.24 6.18
C LEU A 189 -10.37 -0.86 5.29
N ARG A 190 -11.02 -0.05 4.47
CA ARG A 190 -12.04 -0.49 3.51
C ARG A 190 -11.43 -0.88 2.17
N TYR A 191 -10.58 -0.02 1.63
CA TYR A 191 -9.91 -0.25 0.35
C TYR A 191 -8.46 0.21 0.39
N ALA A 192 -7.59 -0.54 -0.28
CA ALA A 192 -6.18 -0.21 -0.48
C ALA A 192 -5.84 -0.29 -1.97
N LEU A 193 -5.62 0.87 -2.58
CA LEU A 193 -5.20 1.02 -3.97
C LEU A 193 -3.69 1.29 -3.97
N ASN A 194 -2.90 0.22 -4.00
CA ASN A 194 -1.45 0.28 -3.78
C ASN A 194 -0.62 0.38 -5.05
N TYR A 195 -1.26 0.58 -6.22
CA TYR A 195 -0.54 0.55 -7.48
C TYR A 195 -1.19 1.43 -8.54
N GLY A 196 -0.38 2.33 -9.11
CA GLY A 196 -0.74 3.10 -10.29
C GLY A 196 -1.72 4.24 -10.04
N GLU A 197 -2.18 4.83 -11.13
CA GLU A 197 -3.13 5.93 -11.14
C GLU A 197 -4.52 5.49 -10.69
N VAL A 198 -5.16 6.31 -9.88
CA VAL A 198 -6.55 6.10 -9.48
C VAL A 198 -7.48 6.40 -10.66
N ARG A 199 -8.39 5.47 -10.94
CA ARG A 199 -9.54 5.76 -11.79
C ARG A 199 -10.62 6.42 -10.94
N PHE A 200 -10.86 7.70 -11.14
CA PHE A 200 -11.73 8.48 -10.26
C PHE A 200 -13.17 7.99 -10.18
N SER A 201 -13.71 7.38 -11.25
CA SER A 201 -15.02 6.72 -11.21
C SER A 201 -15.04 5.52 -10.26
N VAL A 202 -13.96 4.75 -10.20
CA VAL A 202 -13.80 3.62 -9.27
C VAL A 202 -13.58 4.13 -7.85
N LEU A 203 -12.79 5.18 -7.67
CA LEU A 203 -12.61 5.81 -6.37
C LEU A 203 -13.95 6.33 -5.81
N GLN A 204 -14.78 6.98 -6.64
CA GLN A 204 -16.09 7.45 -6.24
C GLN A 204 -16.98 6.29 -5.77
N GLN A 205 -17.01 5.19 -6.51
CA GLN A 205 -17.74 3.98 -6.11
C GLN A 205 -17.24 3.43 -4.77
N PHE A 206 -15.93 3.35 -4.56
CA PHE A 206 -15.38 2.88 -3.28
C PHE A 206 -15.71 3.81 -2.12
N LEU A 207 -15.83 5.12 -2.34
CA LEU A 207 -16.27 6.07 -1.33
C LEU A 207 -17.74 5.83 -0.97
N GLU A 208 -18.60 5.62 -1.97
CA GLU A 208 -20.03 5.32 -1.77
C GLU A 208 -20.21 4.00 -1.01
N ASP A 209 -19.54 2.94 -1.44
CA ASP A 209 -19.57 1.62 -0.77
C ASP A 209 -19.06 1.71 0.68
N SER A 210 -18.04 2.53 0.95
CA SER A 210 -17.47 2.69 2.27
C SER A 210 -18.34 3.52 3.23
N GLN A 211 -19.31 4.27 2.73
CA GLN A 211 -20.26 5.00 3.57
C GLN A 211 -21.29 4.07 4.20
N SER A 212 -21.63 2.96 3.56
CA SER A 212 -22.53 1.96 4.09
C SER A 212 -21.90 1.16 5.23
N GLU A 213 -22.72 0.67 6.16
CA GLU A 213 -22.25 -0.29 7.16
C GLU A 213 -21.97 -1.62 6.47
N TRP A 214 -20.78 -2.14 6.67
CA TRP A 214 -20.45 -3.48 6.23
C TRP A 214 -20.92 -4.48 7.26
N SER A 215 -21.97 -5.21 6.97
CA SER A 215 -22.60 -6.17 7.87
C SER A 215 -21.70 -7.37 8.23
N HIS A 216 -20.65 -7.61 7.45
CA HIS A 216 -19.72 -8.73 7.67
C HIS A 216 -18.29 -8.22 7.65
N LYS A 217 -17.68 -8.06 8.81
CA LYS A 217 -16.25 -7.77 8.94
C LYS A 217 -15.44 -8.98 8.46
N GLY A 218 -15.19 -9.05 7.16
CA GLY A 218 -14.21 -9.99 6.57
C GLY A 218 -14.58 -11.47 6.57
N GLU A 219 -15.79 -11.87 6.91
CA GLU A 219 -16.24 -13.23 6.62
C GLU A 219 -16.63 -13.34 5.15
N PRO A 220 -15.95 -14.19 4.37
CA PRO A 220 -16.39 -14.47 3.00
C PRO A 220 -17.77 -15.13 3.07
N SER A 221 -18.77 -14.49 2.49
CA SER A 221 -20.15 -14.99 2.35
C SER A 221 -20.24 -16.18 1.37
N ILE A 222 -19.28 -17.10 1.43
CA ILE A 222 -19.23 -18.28 0.56
C ILE A 222 -20.26 -19.35 0.99
N GLU A 223 -20.74 -19.32 2.23
CA GLU A 223 -21.70 -20.31 2.71
C GLU A 223 -23.16 -20.03 2.30
N GLN A 224 -23.52 -18.82 1.93
CA GLN A 224 -24.91 -18.53 1.54
C GLN A 224 -25.25 -18.84 0.09
N THR A 225 -24.28 -19.06 -0.78
CA THR A 225 -24.51 -19.33 -2.21
C THR A 225 -24.68 -20.82 -2.54
N LEU A 226 -24.60 -21.73 -1.57
CA LEU A 226 -24.70 -23.17 -1.80
C LEU A 226 -26.05 -23.77 -1.36
N HIS A 227 -27.01 -22.96 -0.91
CA HIS A 227 -28.32 -23.44 -0.44
C HIS A 227 -29.53 -22.81 -1.14
N ASP A 228 -29.31 -22.05 -2.21
CA ASP A 228 -30.32 -21.62 -3.20
C ASP A 228 -30.05 -22.33 -4.54
#